data_e13330e6e25f4dfd1dab1925d790a23c
#
_entry.id   e13330e6e25f4dfd1dab1925d790a23c
#
_cell.length_a   1.000
_cell.length_b   1.000
_cell.length_c   1.000
_cell.angle_alpha   90.00
_cell.angle_beta   90.00
_cell.angle_gamma   90.00
#
_symmetry.space_group_name_H-M   'P 1'
#
loop_
_entity.id
_entity.type
_entity.pdbx_description
1 polymer ?
#
loop_
_entity_poly.entity_id
_entity_poly.type
_entity_poly.pdbx_seq_one_letter_code
_entity_poly.pdbx_strand_id
1 'polypeptide(L)'
;LWNTVVATLFIGVVTGVITALTGEAIYWARGVQNSPALRLAIGSVLMLLLAVVIGWVATPAAAFGPGGAAIAWAENIETTPYHLLAVALLRAAATTAAVLAGGCGGVFVPFLAIGDLSGRVFATIFGVSGDLAGAAGAAAGIAGGYRLPLTAVAMVLGVGGPETAQITCLG
;
A
#
# COMPACT_ATOMS: atom_id res chain seq x y z
N LEU A 1 -0.56 25.68 -5.47
CA LEU A 1 -0.63 24.88 -6.69
C LEU A 1 0.72 24.22 -7.00
N TRP A 2 1.81 25.00 -7.11
CA TRP A 2 3.14 24.46 -7.42
C TRP A 2 3.63 23.43 -6.39
N ASN A 3 3.52 23.72 -5.10
CA ASN A 3 3.88 22.78 -4.02
C ASN A 3 3.06 21.50 -4.10
N THR A 4 1.78 21.58 -4.44
CA THR A 4 0.91 20.42 -4.60
C THR A 4 1.38 19.51 -5.73
N VAL A 5 1.73 20.08 -6.88
CA VAL A 5 2.25 19.30 -8.03
C VAL A 5 3.57 18.62 -7.68
N VAL A 6 4.50 19.35 -7.06
CA VAL A 6 5.79 18.78 -6.64
C VAL A 6 5.59 17.66 -5.62
N ALA A 7 4.71 17.87 -4.63
CA ALA A 7 4.36 16.87 -3.63
C ALA A 7 3.81 15.60 -4.28
N THR A 8 2.83 15.75 -5.16
CA THR A 8 2.18 14.62 -5.85
C THR A 8 3.17 13.82 -6.69
N LEU A 9 4.05 14.49 -7.44
CA LEU A 9 5.10 13.83 -8.22
C LEU A 9 6.08 13.06 -7.31
N PHE A 10 6.52 13.69 -6.23
CA PHE A 10 7.46 13.05 -5.29
C PHE A 10 6.82 11.84 -4.62
N ILE A 11 5.59 11.99 -4.10
CA ILE A 11 4.81 10.90 -3.51
C ILE A 11 4.64 9.77 -4.52
N GLY A 12 4.29 10.12 -5.76
CA GLY A 12 4.12 9.16 -6.85
C GLY A 12 5.37 8.33 -7.11
N VAL A 13 6.54 8.97 -7.19
CA VAL A 13 7.81 8.27 -7.42
C VAL A 13 8.17 7.37 -6.23
N VAL A 14 8.15 7.89 -5.01
CA VAL A 14 8.56 7.13 -3.82
C VAL A 14 7.63 5.95 -3.58
N THR A 15 6.34 6.18 -3.62
CA THR A 15 5.33 5.13 -3.43
C THR A 15 5.35 4.10 -4.56
N GLY A 16 5.53 4.56 -5.80
CA GLY A 16 5.69 3.69 -6.96
C GLY A 16 6.90 2.76 -6.82
N VAL A 17 8.01 3.25 -6.29
CA VAL A 17 9.20 2.43 -6.00
C VAL A 17 8.92 1.40 -4.90
N ILE A 18 8.28 1.80 -3.79
CA ILE A 18 7.94 0.89 -2.69
C ILE A 18 7.06 -0.26 -3.19
N THR A 19 6.04 0.05 -3.98
CA THR A 19 5.11 -0.95 -4.49
C THR A 19 5.71 -1.78 -5.64
N ALA A 20 6.58 -1.22 -6.46
CA ALA A 20 7.34 -1.98 -7.45
C ALA A 20 8.26 -3.00 -6.78
N LEU A 21 8.98 -2.63 -5.72
CA LEU A 21 9.80 -3.55 -4.92
C LEU A 21 8.94 -4.63 -4.25
N THR A 22 7.75 -4.27 -3.77
CA THR A 22 6.78 -5.24 -3.25
C THR A 22 6.34 -6.22 -4.34
N GLY A 23 6.09 -5.72 -5.57
CA GLY A 23 5.77 -6.54 -6.73
C GLY A 23 6.87 -7.54 -7.09
N GLU A 24 8.12 -7.12 -7.07
CA GLU A 24 9.28 -8.00 -7.29
C GLU A 24 9.40 -9.04 -6.17
N ALA A 25 9.18 -8.66 -4.90
CA ALA A 25 9.18 -9.60 -3.78
C ALA A 25 8.06 -10.66 -3.92
N ILE A 26 6.87 -10.26 -4.37
CA ILE A 26 5.76 -11.17 -4.67
C ILE A 26 6.12 -12.10 -5.84
N TYR A 27 6.74 -11.58 -6.88
CA TYR A 27 7.18 -12.38 -8.02
C TYR A 27 8.22 -13.43 -7.57
N TRP A 28 9.20 -13.02 -6.77
CA TRP A 28 10.17 -13.94 -6.17
C TRP A 28 9.49 -15.01 -5.30
N ALA A 29 8.54 -14.63 -4.44
CA ALA A 29 7.81 -15.55 -3.58
C ALA A 29 7.03 -16.62 -4.36
N ARG A 30 6.50 -16.28 -5.54
CA ARG A 30 5.86 -17.24 -6.46
C ARG A 30 6.85 -18.24 -7.07
N GLY A 31 8.09 -17.80 -7.32
CA GLY A 31 9.16 -18.63 -7.92
C GLY A 31 9.84 -19.61 -6.96
N VAL A 32 9.57 -19.53 -5.65
CA VAL A 32 10.18 -20.42 -4.66
C VAL A 32 9.73 -21.86 -4.85
N GLN A 33 10.67 -22.73 -5.21
CA GLN A 33 10.43 -24.16 -5.55
C GLN A 33 10.60 -25.09 -4.34
N ASN A 34 9.99 -24.76 -3.22
CA ASN A 34 9.96 -25.63 -2.04
C ASN A 34 8.69 -26.50 -2.05
N SER A 35 8.67 -27.54 -1.20
CA SER A 35 7.46 -28.35 -1.05
C SER A 35 6.26 -27.49 -0.64
N PRO A 36 5.05 -27.73 -1.17
CA PRO A 36 3.86 -26.92 -0.85
C PRO A 36 3.60 -26.80 0.65
N ALA A 37 3.82 -27.89 1.39
CA ALA A 37 3.64 -27.91 2.85
C ALA A 37 4.63 -26.97 3.57
N LEU A 38 5.89 -26.93 3.14
CA LEU A 38 6.90 -26.05 3.72
C LEU A 38 6.61 -24.58 3.41
N ARG A 39 6.19 -24.26 2.18
CA ARG A 39 5.79 -22.90 1.78
C ARG A 39 4.59 -22.42 2.60
N LEU A 40 3.57 -23.28 2.75
CA LEU A 40 2.39 -22.98 3.56
C LEU A 40 2.80 -22.73 5.03
N ALA A 41 3.62 -23.59 5.61
CA ALA A 41 4.05 -23.43 7.00
C ALA A 41 4.84 -22.14 7.22
N ILE A 42 5.89 -21.89 6.42
CA ILE A 42 6.73 -20.69 6.54
C ILE A 42 5.91 -19.42 6.29
N GLY A 43 5.14 -19.37 5.20
CA GLY A 43 4.36 -18.20 4.84
C GLY A 43 3.27 -17.89 5.87
N SER A 44 2.60 -18.91 6.42
CA SER A 44 1.57 -18.71 7.44
C SER A 44 2.16 -18.22 8.76
N VAL A 45 3.29 -18.79 9.21
CA VAL A 45 3.97 -18.34 10.44
C VAL A 45 4.43 -16.89 10.28
N LEU A 46 5.04 -16.55 9.14
CA LEU A 46 5.50 -15.19 8.86
C LEU A 46 4.32 -14.21 8.81
N MET A 47 3.22 -14.58 8.16
CA MET A 47 2.01 -13.75 8.08
C MET A 47 1.41 -13.51 9.47
N LEU A 48 1.36 -14.53 10.34
CA LEU A 48 0.87 -14.38 11.72
C LEU A 48 1.76 -13.46 12.54
N LEU A 49 3.07 -13.61 12.46
CA LEU A 49 4.01 -12.72 13.16
C LEU A 49 3.85 -11.27 12.71
N LEU A 50 3.76 -11.04 11.39
CA LEU A 50 3.56 -9.70 10.85
C LEU A 50 2.19 -9.14 11.25
N ALA A 51 1.13 -9.94 11.30
CA ALA A 51 -0.19 -9.52 11.76
C ALA A 51 -0.16 -9.08 13.23
N VAL A 52 0.55 -9.81 14.09
CA VAL A 52 0.73 -9.42 15.50
C VAL A 52 1.47 -8.09 15.61
N VAL A 53 2.56 -7.91 14.86
CA VAL A 53 3.34 -6.66 14.87
C VAL A 53 2.49 -5.48 14.36
N ILE A 54 1.74 -5.66 13.27
CA ILE A 54 0.82 -4.62 12.77
C ILE A 54 -0.25 -4.29 13.82
N GLY A 55 -0.81 -5.31 14.48
CA GLY A 55 -1.78 -5.12 15.55
C GLY A 55 -1.25 -4.31 16.74
N TRP A 56 0.05 -4.39 17.02
CA TRP A 56 0.70 -3.60 18.06
C TRP A 56 1.05 -2.18 17.63
N VAL A 57 1.47 -2.00 16.37
CA VAL A 57 1.85 -0.69 15.82
C VAL A 57 0.63 0.17 15.48
N ALA A 58 -0.43 -0.46 15.04
CA ALA A 58 -1.67 0.21 14.62
C ALA A 58 -2.87 -0.32 15.42
N THR A 59 -3.68 -1.16 14.80
CA THR A 59 -4.81 -1.83 15.43
C THR A 59 -4.92 -3.26 14.89
N PRO A 60 -5.52 -4.20 15.65
CA PRO A 60 -5.77 -5.54 15.13
C PRO A 60 -6.56 -5.55 13.82
N ALA A 61 -7.52 -4.64 13.65
CA ALA A 61 -8.28 -4.51 12.41
C ALA A 61 -7.40 -4.13 11.21
N ALA A 62 -6.37 -3.31 11.40
CA ALA A 62 -5.44 -2.93 10.35
C ALA A 62 -4.54 -4.09 9.88
N ALA A 63 -4.39 -5.13 10.71
CA ALA A 63 -3.59 -6.31 10.36
C ALA A 63 -4.31 -7.24 9.39
N PHE A 64 -5.63 -7.31 9.47
CA PHE A 64 -6.44 -8.27 8.71
C PHE A 64 -7.09 -7.63 7.48
N GLY A 65 -7.48 -8.50 6.54
CA GLY A 65 -8.21 -8.11 5.34
C GLY A 65 -7.36 -7.39 4.28
N PRO A 66 -8.01 -6.95 3.21
CA PRO A 66 -7.34 -6.46 2.00
C PRO A 66 -6.65 -5.08 2.18
N GLY A 67 -6.99 -4.31 3.21
CA GLY A 67 -6.34 -3.02 3.48
C GLY A 67 -7.27 -1.88 3.86
N GLY A 68 -8.57 -1.99 3.62
CA GLY A 68 -9.53 -0.91 3.94
C GLY A 68 -9.50 -0.47 5.40
N ALA A 69 -9.38 -1.41 6.34
CA ALA A 69 -9.28 -1.09 7.76
C ALA A 69 -7.97 -0.36 8.13
N ALA A 70 -6.88 -0.61 7.38
CA ALA A 70 -5.62 0.11 7.58
C ALA A 70 -5.71 1.55 7.07
N ILE A 71 -6.39 1.77 5.94
CA ILE A 71 -6.69 3.10 5.41
C ILE A 71 -7.58 3.86 6.39
N ALA A 72 -8.70 3.27 6.83
CA ALA A 72 -9.59 3.88 7.82
C ALA A 72 -8.90 4.21 9.14
N TRP A 73 -7.95 3.37 9.57
CA TRP A 73 -7.10 3.68 10.73
C TRP A 73 -6.23 4.93 10.47
N ALA A 74 -5.62 5.04 9.29
CA ALA A 74 -4.78 6.17 8.93
C ALA A 74 -5.57 7.49 8.78
N GLU A 75 -6.85 7.41 8.44
CA GLU A 75 -7.75 8.57 8.30
C GLU A 75 -8.23 9.11 9.64
N ASN A 76 -8.46 8.23 10.61
CA ASN A 76 -9.14 8.58 11.86
C ASN A 76 -8.21 8.92 13.04
N ILE A 77 -6.90 8.76 12.88
CA ILE A 77 -5.94 8.95 13.97
C ILE A 77 -4.86 9.94 13.51
N GLU A 78 -4.50 10.89 14.38
CA GLU A 78 -3.29 11.70 14.21
C GLU A 78 -2.05 10.80 14.30
N THR A 79 -1.77 10.10 13.23
CA THR A 79 -0.73 9.07 13.18
C THR A 79 0.59 9.73 12.78
N THR A 80 1.64 9.40 13.51
CA THR A 80 2.96 9.88 13.11
C THR A 80 3.40 9.25 11.78
N PRO A 81 4.12 9.98 10.93
CA PRO A 81 4.60 9.47 9.63
C PRO A 81 5.35 8.13 9.75
N TYR A 82 6.07 7.91 10.85
CA TYR A 82 6.80 6.67 11.10
C TYR A 82 5.88 5.45 11.27
N HIS A 83 4.75 5.60 11.95
CA HIS A 83 3.78 4.52 12.09
C HIS A 83 3.11 4.19 10.75
N LEU A 84 2.77 5.21 9.96
CA LEU A 84 2.21 5.01 8.62
C LEU A 84 3.18 4.23 7.72
N LEU A 85 4.45 4.64 7.68
CA LEU A 85 5.47 3.94 6.90
C LEU A 85 5.70 2.52 7.41
N ALA A 86 5.77 2.33 8.73
CA ALA A 86 5.95 1.01 9.32
C ALA A 86 4.81 0.07 8.93
N VAL A 87 3.55 0.52 9.06
CA VAL A 87 2.39 -0.29 8.68
C VAL A 87 2.37 -0.57 7.18
N ALA A 88 2.73 0.40 6.32
CA ALA A 88 2.83 0.18 4.88
C ALA A 88 3.84 -0.93 4.54
N LEU A 89 5.05 -0.88 5.11
CA LEU A 89 6.10 -1.88 4.87
C LEU A 89 5.74 -3.26 5.46
N LEU A 90 5.17 -3.28 6.66
CA LEU A 90 4.71 -4.52 7.29
C LEU A 90 3.59 -5.18 6.47
N ARG A 91 2.66 -4.40 5.91
CA ARG A 91 1.62 -4.91 5.01
C ARG A 91 2.20 -5.41 3.69
N ALA A 92 3.22 -4.75 3.13
CA ALA A 92 3.93 -5.23 1.95
C ALA A 92 4.57 -6.61 2.21
N ALA A 93 5.24 -6.76 3.36
CA ALA A 93 5.81 -8.02 3.80
C ALA A 93 4.74 -9.09 4.04
N ALA A 94 3.61 -8.74 4.70
CA ALA A 94 2.50 -9.67 4.95
C ALA A 94 1.84 -10.14 3.66
N THR A 95 1.67 -9.26 2.67
CA THR A 95 1.15 -9.62 1.35
C THR A 95 2.09 -10.59 0.63
N THR A 96 3.39 -10.34 0.70
CA THR A 96 4.42 -11.23 0.14
C THR A 96 4.42 -12.60 0.83
N ALA A 97 4.31 -12.62 2.17
CA ALA A 97 4.22 -13.86 2.95
C ALA A 97 2.96 -14.67 2.62
N ALA A 98 1.81 -14.00 2.42
CA ALA A 98 0.58 -14.66 2.00
C ALA A 98 0.72 -15.35 0.63
N VAL A 99 1.40 -14.68 -0.32
CA VAL A 99 1.68 -15.27 -1.64
C VAL A 99 2.68 -16.43 -1.52
N LEU A 100 3.70 -16.31 -0.66
CA LEU A 100 4.64 -17.40 -0.38
C LEU A 100 3.92 -18.61 0.18
N ALA A 101 2.92 -18.42 1.06
CA ALA A 101 2.09 -19.50 1.59
C ALA A 101 1.21 -20.18 0.52
N GLY A 102 1.13 -19.65 -0.68
CA GLY A 102 0.30 -20.17 -1.77
C GLY A 102 -1.04 -19.44 -1.90
N GLY A 103 -1.20 -18.30 -1.26
CA GLY A 103 -2.40 -17.46 -1.39
C GLY A 103 -2.63 -17.02 -2.85
N CYS A 104 -3.82 -17.32 -3.39
CA CYS A 104 -4.25 -16.99 -4.75
C CYS A 104 -5.13 -15.74 -4.80
N GLY A 105 -5.11 -14.89 -3.78
CA GLY A 105 -5.92 -13.67 -3.70
C GLY A 105 -5.46 -12.56 -4.65
N GLY A 106 -6.36 -11.63 -4.94
CA GLY A 106 -6.02 -10.41 -5.67
C GLY A 106 -5.10 -9.51 -4.84
N VAL A 107 -3.97 -9.10 -5.40
CA VAL A 107 -3.01 -8.19 -4.73
C VAL A 107 -3.31 -6.72 -5.01
N PHE A 108 -4.38 -6.42 -5.74
CA PHE A 108 -4.77 -5.06 -6.13
C PHE A 108 -5.03 -4.16 -4.92
N VAL A 109 -5.96 -4.57 -4.04
CA VAL A 109 -6.31 -3.78 -2.86
C VAL A 109 -5.15 -3.66 -1.86
N PRO A 110 -4.33 -4.70 -1.62
CA PRO A 110 -3.06 -4.54 -0.91
C PRO A 110 -2.15 -3.46 -1.49
N PHE A 111 -1.94 -3.38 -2.80
CA PHE A 111 -1.12 -2.32 -3.40
C PHE A 111 -1.72 -0.93 -3.23
N LEU A 112 -3.05 -0.81 -3.37
CA LEU A 112 -3.75 0.43 -3.09
C LEU A 112 -3.52 0.87 -1.64
N ALA A 113 -3.69 -0.01 -0.67
CA ALA A 113 -3.52 0.31 0.75
C ALA A 113 -2.05 0.63 1.12
N ILE A 114 -1.08 -0.12 0.59
CA ILE A 114 0.35 0.17 0.78
C ILE A 114 0.67 1.54 0.19
N GLY A 115 0.11 1.84 -0.98
CA GLY A 115 0.26 3.11 -1.68
C GLY A 115 -0.32 4.26 -0.88
N ASP A 116 -1.57 4.16 -0.44
CA ASP A 116 -2.24 5.19 0.37
C ASP A 116 -1.45 5.50 1.65
N LEU A 117 -1.12 4.48 2.43
CA LEU A 117 -0.35 4.63 3.67
C LEU A 117 1.01 5.29 3.42
N SER A 118 1.73 4.85 2.39
CA SER A 118 3.03 5.41 2.02
C SER A 118 2.91 6.86 1.55
N GLY A 119 1.85 7.21 0.83
CA GLY A 119 1.59 8.57 0.39
C GLY A 119 1.32 9.51 1.54
N ARG A 120 0.50 9.13 2.50
CA ARG A 120 0.15 9.90 3.70
C ARG A 120 1.37 10.28 4.55
N VAL A 121 2.45 9.48 4.52
CA VAL A 121 3.72 9.79 5.20
C VAL A 121 4.24 11.19 4.86
N PHE A 122 4.04 11.61 3.62
CA PHE A 122 4.59 12.86 3.09
C PHE A 122 3.61 14.04 3.19
N ALA A 123 2.37 13.83 3.65
CA ALA A 123 1.36 14.88 3.76
C ALA A 123 1.84 16.07 4.59
N THR A 124 2.38 15.79 5.79
CA THR A 124 2.91 16.79 6.71
C THR A 124 4.16 17.48 6.18
N ILE A 125 5.04 16.76 5.48
CA ILE A 125 6.31 17.29 4.96
C ILE A 125 6.04 18.34 3.88
N PHE A 126 5.05 18.09 3.02
CA PHE A 126 4.72 18.98 1.91
C PHE A 126 3.57 19.95 2.22
N GLY A 127 2.95 19.85 3.41
CA GLY A 127 1.81 20.69 3.78
C GLY A 127 0.58 20.47 2.90
N VAL A 128 0.38 19.23 2.43
CA VAL A 128 -0.81 18.82 1.66
C VAL A 128 -1.76 18.01 2.55
N SER A 129 -3.04 17.93 2.15
CA SER A 129 -3.99 17.11 2.92
C SER A 129 -3.62 15.63 2.87
N GLY A 130 -3.90 14.89 3.96
CA GLY A 130 -3.68 13.45 4.03
C GLY A 130 -4.42 12.69 2.94
N ASP A 131 -5.62 13.13 2.58
CA ASP A 131 -6.45 12.50 1.54
C ASP A 131 -5.85 12.68 0.15
N LEU A 132 -5.31 13.87 -0.16
CA LEU A 132 -4.59 14.10 -1.40
C LEU A 132 -3.35 13.21 -1.50
N ALA A 133 -2.56 13.17 -0.41
CA ALA A 133 -1.33 12.40 -0.37
C ALA A 133 -1.63 10.89 -0.45
N GLY A 134 -2.68 10.43 0.23
CA GLY A 134 -3.15 9.06 0.19
C GLY A 134 -3.65 8.65 -1.20
N ALA A 135 -4.49 9.49 -1.84
CA ALA A 135 -5.00 9.23 -3.18
C ALA A 135 -3.87 9.16 -4.23
N ALA A 136 -2.93 10.10 -4.18
CA ALA A 136 -1.75 10.08 -5.05
C ALA A 136 -0.90 8.82 -4.82
N GLY A 137 -0.69 8.46 -3.54
CA GLY A 137 0.01 7.26 -3.16
C GLY A 137 -0.70 5.98 -3.61
N ALA A 138 -2.02 5.90 -3.47
CA ALA A 138 -2.82 4.77 -3.92
C ALA A 138 -2.73 4.57 -5.44
N ALA A 139 -2.85 5.65 -6.23
CA ALA A 139 -2.67 5.60 -7.68
C ALA A 139 -1.28 5.11 -8.06
N ALA A 140 -0.24 5.68 -7.45
CA ALA A 140 1.14 5.29 -7.68
C ALA A 140 1.42 3.85 -7.21
N GLY A 141 0.77 3.41 -6.13
CA GLY A 141 0.84 2.05 -5.62
C GLY A 141 0.36 1.01 -6.62
N ILE A 142 -0.77 1.27 -7.26
CA ILE A 142 -1.30 0.41 -8.32
C ILE A 142 -0.39 0.47 -9.55
N ALA A 143 0.02 1.68 -9.97
CA ALA A 143 0.86 1.88 -11.13
C ALA A 143 2.19 1.14 -11.01
N GLY A 144 2.86 1.24 -9.86
CA GLY A 144 4.13 0.59 -9.58
C GLY A 144 3.99 -0.94 -9.44
N GLY A 145 3.01 -1.39 -8.67
CA GLY A 145 2.81 -2.81 -8.39
C GLY A 145 2.37 -3.63 -9.59
N TYR A 146 1.54 -3.06 -10.46
CA TYR A 146 1.01 -3.74 -11.65
C TYR A 146 1.62 -3.28 -12.96
N ARG A 147 2.40 -2.18 -12.96
CA ARG A 147 2.91 -1.54 -14.19
C ARG A 147 1.79 -1.07 -15.14
N LEU A 148 0.66 -0.66 -14.60
CA LEU A 148 -0.55 -0.25 -15.32
C LEU A 148 -0.98 1.18 -14.92
N PRO A 149 -0.23 2.23 -15.33
CA PRO A 149 -0.49 3.59 -14.86
C PRO A 149 -1.87 4.15 -15.27
N LEU A 150 -2.33 3.90 -16.47
CA LEU A 150 -3.65 4.38 -16.93
C LEU A 150 -4.79 3.71 -16.17
N THR A 151 -4.67 2.41 -15.89
CA THR A 151 -5.67 1.69 -15.09
C THR A 151 -5.70 2.22 -13.66
N ALA A 152 -4.54 2.54 -13.08
CA ALA A 152 -4.43 3.11 -11.75
C ALA A 152 -5.18 4.43 -11.64
N VAL A 153 -4.97 5.35 -12.59
CA VAL A 153 -5.67 6.64 -12.65
C VAL A 153 -7.19 6.41 -12.78
N ALA A 154 -7.62 5.58 -13.73
CA ALA A 154 -9.03 5.31 -13.96
C ALA A 154 -9.74 4.72 -12.73
N MET A 155 -9.06 3.85 -11.97
CA MET A 155 -9.65 3.22 -10.78
C MET A 155 -9.73 4.18 -9.60
N VAL A 156 -8.71 4.99 -9.36
CA VAL A 156 -8.75 6.01 -8.29
C VAL A 156 -9.82 7.05 -8.59
N LEU A 157 -9.99 7.47 -9.85
CA LEU A 157 -11.08 8.32 -10.30
C LEU A 157 -12.46 7.67 -10.08
N GLY A 158 -12.59 6.38 -10.39
CA GLY A 158 -13.83 5.64 -10.24
C GLY A 158 -14.27 5.41 -8.79
N VAL A 159 -13.31 5.23 -7.89
CA VAL A 159 -13.58 5.01 -6.45
C VAL A 159 -13.77 6.33 -5.70
N GLY A 160 -12.98 7.34 -6.03
CA GLY A 160 -12.96 8.62 -5.30
C GLY A 160 -13.99 9.64 -5.75
N GLY A 161 -14.71 9.39 -6.86
CA GLY A 161 -15.69 10.33 -7.40
C GLY A 161 -15.08 11.57 -8.07
N PRO A 162 -15.92 12.53 -8.51
CA PRO A 162 -15.47 13.69 -9.30
C PRO A 162 -14.56 14.66 -8.54
N GLU A 163 -14.58 14.65 -7.22
CA GLU A 163 -13.70 15.52 -6.42
C GLU A 163 -12.24 15.05 -6.43
N THR A 164 -12.01 13.75 -6.50
CA THR A 164 -10.67 13.16 -6.66
C THR A 164 -10.15 13.25 -8.09
N ALA A 165 -11.01 13.50 -9.07
CA ALA A 165 -10.62 13.64 -10.48
C ALA A 165 -9.60 14.77 -10.70
N GLN A 166 -9.76 15.89 -9.99
CA GLN A 166 -8.83 17.02 -10.08
C GLN A 166 -7.46 16.70 -9.48
N ILE A 167 -7.43 15.81 -8.50
CA ILE A 167 -6.23 15.41 -7.76
C ILE A 167 -5.43 14.36 -8.55
N THR A 168 -6.12 13.40 -9.15
CA THR A 168 -5.48 12.30 -9.90
C THR A 168 -5.01 12.69 -11.29
N CYS A 169 -5.60 13.72 -11.92
CA CYS A 169 -5.10 14.25 -13.19
C CYS A 169 -3.80 15.05 -13.06
N LEU A 170 -3.37 15.38 -11.83
CA LEU A 170 -2.15 16.13 -11.53
C LEU A 170 -0.98 15.23 -11.05
N GLY A 171 -1.22 13.97 -10.78
CA GLY A 171 -0.23 12.93 -10.37
C GLY A 171 -0.06 11.88 -11.44
#